data_c366862f78e0c8e4cffa74de462e82f5
#
_entry.id   c366862f78e0c8e4cffa74de462e82f5
#
_cell.length_a   1.000
_cell.length_b   1.000
_cell.length_c   1.000
_cell.angle_alpha   90.00
_cell.angle_beta   90.00
_cell.angle_gamma   90.00
#
_symmetry.space_group_name_H-M   'P 1'
#
loop_
_entity.id
_entity.type
_entity.pdbx_description
1 polymer ?
#
loop_
_entity_poly.entity_id
_entity_poly.type
_entity_poly.pdbx_seq_one_letter_code
_entity_poly.pdbx_strand_id
1 'polypeptide(L)'
;MTFGVNLGKFRSLTAVAYRTSDAYRLVGTRDEVRHYRELNIMRPKMNGPRPEMDPSTGMPVFVVGRTVADTTISVGPDSRGLSVSGWRDLNLSQRFDYELSDQFRFQLSGSYFGKKRFDFNGSILDENPLANNSKPWTYESYSGYNVKALMEHSPDERNKIYLSYVRDEYFRDLDSLSGVTVPKQRHTYNVPRLLWTLDAGSANRLTTGVEWVNEQLRFDMNPSGYDDRKSMNTGSLYVQDEILSGRPLSFVVGVRGDYNNHFGWSVTPKLSAKYAYRDFSLRANYARGYRTPSLKEMYMDFTVPIPGQTSVIRGNDRLRSESNHYVSLTAEYNRSGLNLSATVYNSYFRNKIDVRGHMEGTTTVLQYENIRRSEFSGLELMGTLRVMTGLFVRANYNYVYQSDDAPESSTQYIFPSPHTAVFQVDYGFDVRKCRIGIDATVRYVGAKTYEDFMPIVNLDFQSMQNMKYWSGTYTARHKGYAVCNAAVNASLPEGMTLTLGVDNIFDRRPSVVNFNSDITARRNLFVRLAYAFGCD
;
A
#
# COMPACT_ATOMS: atom_id res chain seq x y z
N MET A 1 21.72 -4.63 -10.89
CA MET A 1 23.14 -4.28 -11.10
C MET A 1 23.34 -2.88 -10.55
N THR A 2 24.39 -2.67 -9.79
CA THR A 2 24.74 -1.35 -9.24
C THR A 2 26.19 -1.07 -9.56
N PHE A 3 26.48 0.12 -10.04
CA PHE A 3 27.82 0.56 -10.40
C PHE A 3 28.10 1.90 -9.74
N GLY A 4 29.18 2.01 -9.01
CA GLY A 4 29.62 3.23 -8.32
C GLY A 4 31.00 3.69 -8.79
N VAL A 5 31.17 5.01 -8.93
CA VAL A 5 32.45 5.67 -9.21
C VAL A 5 32.71 6.69 -8.11
N ASN A 6 33.90 6.69 -7.57
CA ASN A 6 34.36 7.69 -6.59
C ASN A 6 35.66 8.33 -7.09
N LEU A 7 35.59 9.61 -7.42
CA LEU A 7 36.71 10.43 -7.89
C LEU A 7 36.99 11.56 -6.88
N GLY A 8 37.06 11.24 -5.61
CA GLY A 8 37.28 12.21 -4.54
C GLY A 8 36.07 13.09 -4.30
N LYS A 9 36.08 14.30 -4.82
CA LYS A 9 34.95 15.24 -4.68
C LYS A 9 33.70 14.88 -5.47
N PHE A 10 33.84 14.01 -6.47
CA PHE A 10 32.74 13.57 -7.32
C PHE A 10 32.47 12.09 -7.11
N ARG A 11 31.20 11.76 -6.84
CA ARG A 11 30.73 10.37 -6.73
C ARG A 11 29.53 10.17 -7.66
N SER A 12 29.49 9.02 -8.29
CA SER A 12 28.39 8.61 -9.15
C SER A 12 27.92 7.22 -8.78
N LEU A 13 26.61 7.02 -8.71
CA LEU A 13 25.99 5.72 -8.45
C LEU A 13 24.89 5.46 -9.47
N THR A 14 25.05 4.41 -10.24
CA THR A 14 24.06 3.93 -11.21
C THR A 14 23.47 2.61 -10.73
N ALA A 15 22.15 2.47 -10.74
CA ALA A 15 21.51 1.19 -10.47
C ALA A 15 20.51 0.85 -11.58
N VAL A 16 20.50 -0.42 -11.98
CA VAL A 16 19.60 -1.00 -12.97
C VAL A 16 19.00 -2.26 -12.39
N ALA A 17 17.68 -2.38 -12.41
CA ALA A 17 16.98 -3.59 -12.03
C ALA A 17 15.90 -3.91 -13.06
N TYR A 18 15.92 -5.15 -13.56
CA TYR A 18 14.87 -5.71 -14.38
C TYR A 18 14.30 -6.92 -13.66
N ARG A 19 12.98 -6.98 -13.56
CA ARG A 19 12.27 -8.06 -12.87
C ARG A 19 11.07 -8.50 -13.69
N THR A 20 10.72 -9.77 -13.59
CA THR A 20 9.55 -10.33 -14.26
C THR A 20 8.90 -11.39 -13.38
N SER A 21 7.61 -11.54 -13.52
CA SER A 21 6.82 -12.60 -12.90
C SER A 21 5.73 -13.03 -13.87
N ASP A 22 5.51 -14.33 -13.96
CA ASP A 22 4.40 -14.86 -14.74
C ASP A 22 3.07 -14.68 -14.00
N ALA A 23 1.98 -14.69 -14.77
CA ALA A 23 0.64 -14.71 -14.23
C ALA A 23 0.33 -16.08 -13.61
N TYR A 24 -0.46 -16.09 -12.53
CA TYR A 24 -0.92 -17.32 -11.90
C TYR A 24 -2.33 -17.18 -11.33
N ARG A 25 -2.98 -18.31 -11.03
CA ARG A 25 -4.30 -18.34 -10.42
C ARG A 25 -4.25 -18.81 -8.97
N LEU A 26 -5.01 -18.13 -8.12
CA LEU A 26 -5.34 -18.56 -6.78
C LEU A 26 -6.75 -19.14 -6.79
N VAL A 27 -6.89 -20.39 -6.40
CA VAL A 27 -8.18 -21.07 -6.31
C VAL A 27 -8.46 -21.37 -4.84
N GLY A 28 -9.66 -21.00 -4.38
CA GLY A 28 -10.14 -21.34 -3.05
C GLY A 28 -10.32 -22.86 -2.89
N THR A 29 -10.17 -23.37 -1.69
CA THR A 29 -10.26 -24.81 -1.38
C THR A 29 -11.50 -25.19 -0.60
N ARG A 30 -12.31 -24.22 -0.15
CA ARG A 30 -13.49 -24.40 0.69
C ARG A 30 -14.58 -23.42 0.31
N ASP A 31 -15.80 -23.78 0.69
CA ASP A 31 -16.94 -22.89 0.58
C ASP A 31 -16.77 -21.68 1.50
N GLU A 32 -17.26 -20.55 1.02
CA GLU A 32 -17.42 -19.33 1.79
C GLU A 32 -18.82 -19.28 2.37
N VAL A 33 -18.93 -19.12 3.67
CA VAL A 33 -20.22 -18.92 4.34
C VAL A 33 -20.48 -17.43 4.45
N ARG A 34 -21.52 -16.96 3.75
CA ARG A 34 -21.97 -15.57 3.67
C ARG A 34 -23.25 -15.40 4.48
N HIS A 35 -23.25 -14.45 5.40
CA HIS A 35 -24.43 -14.09 6.18
C HIS A 35 -24.97 -12.76 5.68
N TYR A 36 -26.18 -12.75 5.14
CA TYR A 36 -26.86 -11.59 4.59
C TYR A 36 -27.92 -11.09 5.57
N ARG A 37 -27.85 -9.82 5.97
CA ARG A 37 -28.94 -9.14 6.68
C ARG A 37 -30.16 -8.99 5.77
N GLU A 38 -29.91 -8.62 4.50
CA GLU A 38 -30.91 -8.56 3.45
C GLU A 38 -30.30 -9.11 2.15
N LEU A 39 -30.95 -10.13 1.59
CA LEU A 39 -30.57 -10.75 0.32
C LEU A 39 -31.65 -10.49 -0.72
N ASN A 40 -31.30 -9.79 -1.78
CA ASN A 40 -32.18 -9.55 -2.91
C ASN A 40 -32.05 -10.67 -3.94
N ILE A 41 -33.11 -11.39 -4.16
CA ILE A 41 -33.23 -12.37 -5.25
C ILE A 41 -33.73 -11.60 -6.47
N MET A 42 -32.84 -11.44 -7.46
CA MET A 42 -33.08 -10.68 -8.66
C MET A 42 -33.75 -11.56 -9.73
N ARG A 43 -34.57 -10.96 -10.56
CA ARG A 43 -35.16 -11.59 -11.76
C ARG A 43 -34.91 -10.73 -12.98
N PRO A 44 -34.80 -11.31 -14.18
CA PRO A 44 -34.77 -10.53 -15.40
C PRO A 44 -36.03 -9.64 -15.51
N LYS A 45 -35.82 -8.40 -15.90
CA LYS A 45 -36.92 -7.50 -16.28
C LYS A 45 -37.43 -7.95 -17.65
N MET A 46 -38.70 -8.32 -17.71
CA MET A 46 -39.29 -8.83 -18.94
C MET A 46 -39.87 -7.70 -19.77
N ASN A 47 -39.62 -7.72 -21.07
CA ASN A 47 -40.28 -6.91 -22.09
C ASN A 47 -41.01 -7.84 -23.07
N GLY A 48 -42.26 -8.13 -22.76
CA GLY A 48 -43.01 -9.22 -23.44
C GLY A 48 -42.39 -10.60 -23.10
N PRO A 49 -42.23 -11.50 -24.08
CA PRO A 49 -41.70 -12.85 -23.87
C PRO A 49 -40.16 -12.88 -23.70
N ARG A 50 -39.47 -11.76 -23.87
CA ARG A 50 -38.01 -11.67 -23.82
C ARG A 50 -37.54 -10.77 -22.69
N PRO A 51 -36.37 -11.04 -22.09
CA PRO A 51 -35.77 -10.10 -21.13
C PRO A 51 -35.39 -8.80 -21.83
N GLU A 52 -35.53 -7.69 -21.10
CA GLU A 52 -34.96 -6.41 -21.49
C GLU A 52 -33.43 -6.52 -21.42
N MET A 53 -32.77 -6.12 -22.48
CA MET A 53 -31.29 -6.16 -22.55
C MET A 53 -30.73 -4.76 -22.40
N ASP A 54 -29.68 -4.63 -21.60
CA ASP A 54 -28.89 -3.41 -21.48
C ASP A 54 -28.10 -3.22 -22.80
N PRO A 55 -28.30 -2.11 -23.52
CA PRO A 55 -27.67 -1.89 -24.81
C PRO A 55 -26.15 -1.69 -24.71
N SER A 56 -25.63 -1.33 -23.54
CA SER A 56 -24.21 -1.11 -23.33
C SER A 56 -23.43 -2.39 -23.03
N THR A 57 -24.07 -3.33 -22.33
CA THR A 57 -23.43 -4.57 -21.88
C THR A 57 -23.90 -5.81 -22.64
N GLY A 58 -25.04 -5.71 -23.36
CA GLY A 58 -25.68 -6.86 -23.99
C GLY A 58 -26.24 -7.90 -23.01
N MET A 59 -26.38 -7.55 -21.73
CA MET A 59 -26.85 -8.42 -20.66
C MET A 59 -28.31 -8.14 -20.31
N PRO A 60 -29.06 -9.12 -19.76
CA PRO A 60 -30.41 -8.87 -19.25
C PRO A 60 -30.39 -7.82 -18.12
N VAL A 61 -31.36 -6.92 -18.14
CA VAL A 61 -31.63 -6.00 -17.02
C VAL A 61 -32.32 -6.80 -15.91
N PHE A 62 -31.82 -6.70 -14.68
CA PHE A 62 -32.37 -7.37 -13.50
C PHE A 62 -33.11 -6.39 -12.60
N VAL A 63 -34.18 -6.86 -11.97
CA VAL A 63 -34.95 -6.14 -10.96
C VAL A 63 -35.14 -7.03 -9.73
N VAL A 64 -35.32 -6.41 -8.57
CA VAL A 64 -35.58 -7.15 -7.34
C VAL A 64 -36.90 -7.90 -7.47
N GLY A 65 -36.84 -9.22 -7.40
CA GLY A 65 -38.01 -10.08 -7.40
C GLY A 65 -38.51 -10.39 -5.98
N ARG A 66 -37.60 -10.62 -5.05
CA ARG A 66 -37.88 -10.92 -3.63
C ARG A 66 -36.69 -10.55 -2.76
N THR A 67 -36.94 -10.03 -1.56
CA THR A 67 -35.93 -9.83 -0.52
C THR A 67 -36.13 -10.86 0.58
N VAL A 68 -35.03 -11.46 1.04
CA VAL A 68 -34.99 -12.39 2.18
C VAL A 68 -34.10 -11.79 3.24
N ALA A 69 -34.61 -11.67 4.47
CA ALA A 69 -33.85 -11.16 5.61
C ALA A 69 -33.10 -12.29 6.34
N ASP A 70 -32.01 -11.93 7.04
CA ASP A 70 -31.23 -12.77 7.95
C ASP A 70 -30.94 -14.18 7.43
N THR A 71 -30.39 -14.26 6.23
CA THR A 71 -30.14 -15.53 5.57
C THR A 71 -28.65 -15.85 5.43
N THR A 72 -28.31 -17.14 5.51
CA THR A 72 -26.95 -17.61 5.34
C THR A 72 -26.86 -18.50 4.10
N ILE A 73 -25.86 -18.22 3.24
CA ILE A 73 -25.60 -18.99 2.02
C ILE A 73 -24.17 -19.49 2.04
N SER A 74 -23.98 -20.77 1.73
CA SER A 74 -22.67 -21.33 1.41
C SER A 74 -22.44 -21.20 -0.09
N VAL A 75 -21.37 -20.47 -0.44
CA VAL A 75 -20.94 -20.27 -1.83
C VAL A 75 -19.69 -21.12 -2.02
N GLY A 76 -19.77 -22.05 -2.95
CA GLY A 76 -18.63 -22.91 -3.30
C GLY A 76 -17.41 -22.11 -3.76
N PRO A 77 -16.21 -22.69 -3.72
CA PRO A 77 -15.02 -22.03 -4.22
C PRO A 77 -15.23 -21.68 -5.69
N ASP A 78 -14.94 -20.42 -6.04
CA ASP A 78 -15.01 -20.01 -7.43
C ASP A 78 -14.01 -20.84 -8.23
N SER A 79 -14.51 -21.67 -9.16
CA SER A 79 -13.69 -22.53 -10.00
C SER A 79 -12.74 -21.71 -10.89
N ARG A 80 -13.12 -20.47 -11.18
CA ARG A 80 -12.30 -19.51 -11.94
C ARG A 80 -11.14 -18.97 -11.10
N GLY A 81 -11.30 -18.87 -9.78
CA GLY A 81 -10.32 -18.34 -8.88
C GLY A 81 -10.03 -16.84 -9.10
N LEU A 82 -8.99 -16.36 -8.44
CA LEU A 82 -8.46 -15.00 -8.62
C LEU A 82 -7.22 -15.07 -9.50
N SER A 83 -7.24 -14.43 -10.66
CA SER A 83 -6.06 -14.24 -11.49
C SER A 83 -5.13 -13.21 -10.85
N VAL A 84 -3.88 -13.60 -10.65
CA VAL A 84 -2.79 -12.70 -10.29
C VAL A 84 -1.98 -12.43 -11.54
N SER A 85 -2.01 -11.18 -11.99
CA SER A 85 -1.37 -10.77 -13.24
C SER A 85 0.14 -10.98 -13.20
N GLY A 86 0.68 -11.45 -14.30
CA GLY A 86 2.10 -11.38 -14.57
C GLY A 86 2.54 -9.92 -14.77
N TRP A 87 3.84 -9.69 -14.63
CA TRP A 87 4.37 -8.34 -14.81
C TRP A 87 5.85 -8.36 -15.20
N ARG A 88 6.26 -7.28 -15.83
CA ARG A 88 7.65 -6.95 -16.12
C ARG A 88 7.93 -5.53 -15.68
N ASP A 89 9.01 -5.29 -14.95
CA ASP A 89 9.41 -3.95 -14.57
C ASP A 89 10.89 -3.68 -14.87
N LEU A 90 11.17 -2.43 -15.20
CA LEU A 90 12.50 -1.88 -15.37
C LEU A 90 12.63 -0.67 -14.44
N ASN A 91 13.66 -0.68 -13.61
CA ASN A 91 14.01 0.43 -12.75
C ASN A 91 15.42 0.88 -13.08
N LEU A 92 15.58 2.16 -13.36
CA LEU A 92 16.86 2.82 -13.60
C LEU A 92 17.01 3.93 -12.57
N SER A 93 18.17 4.07 -11.97
CA SER A 93 18.47 5.22 -11.13
C SER A 93 19.90 5.66 -11.31
N GLN A 94 20.09 6.97 -11.25
CA GLN A 94 21.38 7.64 -11.33
C GLN A 94 21.45 8.68 -10.22
N ARG A 95 22.57 8.71 -9.52
CA ARG A 95 22.87 9.73 -8.52
C ARG A 95 24.28 10.27 -8.74
N PHE A 96 24.40 11.57 -8.67
CA PHE A 96 25.65 12.31 -8.66
C PHE A 96 25.74 13.09 -7.36
N ASP A 97 26.85 12.96 -6.66
CA ASP A 97 27.21 13.78 -5.52
C ASP A 97 28.50 14.55 -5.86
N TYR A 98 28.50 15.83 -5.56
CA TYR A 98 29.65 16.70 -5.77
C TYR A 98 29.92 17.55 -4.55
N GLU A 99 31.12 17.40 -3.96
CA GLU A 99 31.60 18.17 -2.82
C GLU A 99 32.43 19.34 -3.35
N LEU A 100 31.78 20.52 -3.55
CA LEU A 100 32.45 21.73 -4.04
C LEU A 100 33.51 22.19 -3.02
N SER A 101 33.14 22.22 -1.74
CA SER A 101 33.99 22.50 -0.59
C SER A 101 33.48 21.75 0.65
N ASP A 102 34.18 21.86 1.78
CA ASP A 102 33.74 21.30 3.07
C ASP A 102 32.39 21.87 3.52
N GLN A 103 32.02 23.06 3.02
CA GLN A 103 30.77 23.73 3.37
C GLN A 103 29.65 23.51 2.35
N PHE A 104 29.97 23.09 1.10
CA PHE A 104 28.98 22.97 0.04
C PHE A 104 28.99 21.59 -0.60
N ARG A 105 27.84 20.94 -0.56
CA ARG A 105 27.57 19.68 -1.27
C ARG A 105 26.37 19.82 -2.17
N PHE A 106 26.50 19.27 -3.37
CA PHE A 106 25.41 19.16 -4.34
C PHE A 106 25.11 17.71 -4.64
N GLN A 107 23.83 17.39 -4.74
CA GLN A 107 23.36 16.09 -5.16
C GLN A 107 22.32 16.27 -6.26
N LEU A 108 22.51 15.55 -7.37
CA LEU A 108 21.50 15.40 -8.42
C LEU A 108 21.19 13.92 -8.53
N SER A 109 19.92 13.56 -8.44
CA SER A 109 19.50 12.18 -8.65
C SER A 109 18.27 12.12 -9.56
N GLY A 110 18.22 11.07 -10.38
CA GLY A 110 17.09 10.77 -11.22
C GLY A 110 16.78 9.28 -11.18
N SER A 111 15.52 8.94 -11.28
CA SER A 111 15.10 7.55 -11.45
C SER A 111 13.98 7.45 -12.47
N TYR A 112 13.96 6.33 -13.17
CA TYR A 112 12.90 5.92 -14.06
C TYR A 112 12.36 4.57 -13.61
N PHE A 113 11.05 4.44 -13.65
CA PHE A 113 10.32 3.22 -13.38
C PHE A 113 9.37 2.95 -14.55
N GLY A 114 9.43 1.74 -15.09
CA GLY A 114 8.48 1.27 -16.10
C GLY A 114 7.97 -0.11 -15.74
N LYS A 115 6.66 -0.32 -15.72
CA LYS A 115 6.03 -1.61 -15.41
C LYS A 115 4.90 -1.90 -16.36
N LYS A 116 4.85 -3.13 -16.88
CA LYS A 116 3.72 -3.65 -17.63
C LYS A 116 3.12 -4.83 -16.88
N ARG A 117 1.80 -4.83 -16.73
CA ARG A 117 1.03 -5.96 -16.21
C ARG A 117 0.33 -6.66 -17.37
N PHE A 118 0.23 -7.96 -17.30
CA PHE A 118 -0.42 -8.76 -18.33
C PHE A 118 -1.10 -9.98 -17.71
N ASP A 119 -2.15 -10.45 -18.38
CA ASP A 119 -2.78 -11.72 -18.09
C ASP A 119 -2.78 -12.59 -19.36
N PHE A 120 -2.89 -13.91 -19.20
CA PHE A 120 -2.78 -14.84 -20.33
C PHE A 120 -3.94 -14.71 -21.32
N ASN A 121 -5.12 -14.30 -20.89
CA ASN A 121 -6.34 -14.31 -21.71
C ASN A 121 -7.02 -12.94 -21.84
N GLY A 122 -6.39 -11.86 -21.45
CA GLY A 122 -6.96 -10.52 -21.54
C GLY A 122 -8.19 -10.28 -20.68
N SER A 123 -8.66 -11.26 -19.94
CA SER A 123 -9.83 -11.15 -19.07
C SER A 123 -9.57 -11.79 -17.72
N ILE A 124 -9.80 -11.03 -16.66
CA ILE A 124 -9.84 -11.52 -15.28
C ILE A 124 -11.05 -12.44 -15.09
N LEU A 125 -12.04 -12.36 -16.00
CA LEU A 125 -13.36 -12.95 -15.85
C LEU A 125 -13.68 -14.01 -16.91
N ASP A 126 -12.85 -14.18 -17.94
CA ASP A 126 -13.20 -15.00 -19.08
C ASP A 126 -12.37 -16.27 -19.16
N GLU A 127 -12.97 -17.39 -18.81
CA GLU A 127 -12.55 -18.71 -19.25
C GLU A 127 -13.11 -19.00 -20.65
N ASN A 128 -12.90 -18.10 -21.61
CA ASN A 128 -13.27 -18.44 -22.97
C ASN A 128 -12.24 -19.46 -23.51
N PRO A 129 -12.57 -20.75 -23.57
CA PRO A 129 -11.65 -21.78 -24.08
C PRO A 129 -11.35 -21.59 -25.57
N LEU A 130 -12.07 -20.69 -26.27
CA LEU A 130 -11.85 -20.36 -27.67
C LEU A 130 -10.83 -19.23 -27.85
N ALA A 131 -10.52 -18.47 -26.81
CA ALA A 131 -9.43 -17.50 -26.81
C ALA A 131 -8.07 -18.20 -26.55
N ASN A 132 -7.76 -19.21 -27.35
CA ASN A 132 -6.52 -19.97 -27.30
C ASN A 132 -5.32 -19.14 -27.82
N ASN A 133 -5.27 -17.87 -27.49
CA ASN A 133 -4.13 -17.01 -27.74
C ASN A 133 -3.14 -17.16 -26.61
N SER A 134 -2.20 -18.06 -26.82
CA SER A 134 -1.06 -18.32 -25.93
C SER A 134 -0.10 -17.13 -25.72
N LYS A 135 -0.45 -15.94 -26.23
CA LYS A 135 0.35 -14.72 -26.03
C LYS A 135 -0.20 -13.92 -24.86
N PRO A 136 0.66 -13.52 -23.90
CA PRO A 136 0.25 -12.64 -22.82
C PRO A 136 -0.24 -11.30 -23.39
N TRP A 137 -1.41 -10.87 -22.95
CA TRP A 137 -1.99 -9.59 -23.33
C TRP A 137 -1.65 -8.52 -22.28
N THR A 138 -1.12 -7.39 -22.74
CA THR A 138 -0.79 -6.28 -21.85
C THR A 138 -2.05 -5.46 -21.64
N TYR A 139 -2.51 -5.36 -20.42
CA TYR A 139 -3.73 -4.61 -20.10
C TYR A 139 -3.45 -3.37 -19.23
N GLU A 140 -2.31 -3.26 -18.62
CA GLU A 140 -1.98 -2.10 -17.80
C GLU A 140 -0.48 -1.79 -17.84
N SER A 141 -0.16 -0.54 -18.14
CA SER A 141 1.20 -0.05 -18.09
C SER A 141 1.35 1.14 -17.15
N TYR A 142 2.44 1.14 -16.45
CA TYR A 142 2.84 2.20 -15.54
C TYR A 142 4.22 2.69 -15.93
N SER A 143 4.44 3.99 -15.86
CA SER A 143 5.78 4.55 -15.93
C SER A 143 5.87 5.79 -15.06
N GLY A 144 7.06 6.14 -14.66
CA GLY A 144 7.30 7.34 -13.90
C GLY A 144 8.76 7.71 -13.88
N TYR A 145 9.02 8.96 -13.59
CA TYR A 145 10.36 9.43 -13.33
C TYR A 145 10.36 10.39 -12.14
N ASN A 146 11.43 10.35 -11.40
CA ASN A 146 11.70 11.25 -10.29
C ASN A 146 13.03 11.94 -10.56
N VAL A 147 13.07 13.25 -10.37
CA VAL A 147 14.30 14.04 -10.39
C VAL A 147 14.38 14.82 -9.11
N LYS A 148 15.51 14.74 -8.43
CA LYS A 148 15.79 15.46 -7.20
C LYS A 148 17.11 16.20 -7.32
N ALA A 149 17.10 17.50 -7.08
CA ALA A 149 18.27 18.32 -6.84
C ALA A 149 18.31 18.71 -5.36
N LEU A 150 19.47 18.62 -4.74
CA LEU A 150 19.72 19.00 -3.34
C LEU A 150 21.03 19.79 -3.27
N MET A 151 20.99 20.92 -2.58
CA MET A 151 22.15 21.67 -2.13
C MET A 151 22.17 21.65 -0.60
N GLU A 152 23.28 21.26 -0.04
CA GLU A 152 23.58 21.35 1.38
C GLU A 152 24.68 22.42 1.57
N HIS A 153 24.40 23.36 2.44
CA HIS A 153 25.35 24.39 2.87
C HIS A 153 25.51 24.35 4.38
N SER A 154 26.74 24.12 4.83
CA SER A 154 27.14 24.11 6.24
C SER A 154 28.11 25.26 6.49
N PRO A 155 27.63 26.51 6.73
CA PRO A 155 28.50 27.67 6.93
C PRO A 155 29.44 27.51 8.13
N ASP A 156 29.00 26.77 9.12
CA ASP A 156 29.75 26.38 10.31
C ASP A 156 29.26 25.03 10.84
N GLU A 157 29.87 24.53 11.93
CA GLU A 157 29.52 23.23 12.55
C GLU A 157 28.09 23.19 13.13
N ARG A 158 27.48 24.34 13.42
CA ARG A 158 26.17 24.47 14.07
C ARG A 158 25.04 24.68 13.09
N ASN A 159 25.33 25.20 11.91
CA ASN A 159 24.33 25.58 10.93
C ASN A 159 24.36 24.65 9.73
N LYS A 160 23.19 24.12 9.35
CA LYS A 160 23.02 23.37 8.10
C LYS A 160 21.79 23.87 7.36
N ILE A 161 21.95 24.22 6.11
CA ILE A 161 20.91 24.72 5.23
C ILE A 161 20.77 23.75 4.07
N TYR A 162 19.55 23.31 3.81
CA TYR A 162 19.22 22.41 2.71
C TYR A 162 18.23 23.09 1.79
N LEU A 163 18.59 23.24 0.53
CA LEU A 163 17.67 23.63 -0.54
C LEU A 163 17.45 22.42 -1.43
N SER A 164 16.22 22.00 -1.59
CA SER A 164 15.90 20.86 -2.43
C SER A 164 14.72 21.15 -3.36
N TYR A 165 14.75 20.51 -4.51
CA TYR A 165 13.64 20.46 -5.45
C TYR A 165 13.42 19.01 -5.87
N VAL A 166 12.17 18.55 -5.80
CA VAL A 166 11.76 17.24 -6.29
C VAL A 166 10.69 17.43 -7.34
N ARG A 167 10.87 16.80 -8.50
CA ARG A 167 9.81 16.56 -9.47
C ARG A 167 9.55 15.08 -9.58
N ASP A 168 8.32 14.68 -9.32
CA ASP A 168 7.83 13.32 -9.48
C ASP A 168 6.73 13.28 -10.52
N GLU A 169 6.79 12.35 -11.45
CA GLU A 169 5.80 12.21 -12.50
C GLU A 169 5.46 10.74 -12.70
N TYR A 170 4.18 10.42 -12.68
CA TYR A 170 3.65 9.08 -12.79
C TYR A 170 2.58 9.01 -13.88
N PHE A 171 2.70 8.01 -14.72
CA PHE A 171 1.76 7.72 -15.81
C PHE A 171 1.13 6.35 -15.59
N ARG A 172 -0.16 6.26 -15.86
CA ARG A 172 -0.90 5.03 -15.94
C ARG A 172 -1.70 4.99 -17.22
N ASP A 173 -1.51 3.94 -17.99
CA ASP A 173 -2.27 3.63 -19.18
C ASP A 173 -2.92 2.27 -19.03
N LEU A 174 -4.21 2.18 -19.30
CA LEU A 174 -4.97 0.94 -19.28
C LEU A 174 -5.44 0.66 -20.70
N ASP A 175 -5.01 -0.46 -21.26
CA ASP A 175 -5.57 -0.94 -22.51
C ASP A 175 -7.05 -1.30 -22.28
N SER A 176 -7.94 -0.88 -23.19
CA SER A 176 -9.37 -1.09 -23.02
C SER A 176 -9.68 -2.59 -22.95
N LEU A 177 -10.17 -3.03 -21.82
CA LEU A 177 -10.89 -4.30 -21.73
C LEU A 177 -12.17 -4.13 -22.55
N SER A 178 -12.37 -4.94 -23.59
CA SER A 178 -13.49 -4.98 -24.51
C SER A 178 -14.68 -4.04 -24.15
N GLY A 179 -14.63 -2.80 -24.66
CA GLY A 179 -15.72 -1.83 -24.50
C GLY A 179 -15.64 -0.89 -23.31
N VAL A 180 -14.60 -0.98 -22.44
CA VAL A 180 -14.39 -0.06 -21.33
C VAL A 180 -13.20 0.84 -21.62
N THR A 181 -13.46 2.12 -21.74
CA THR A 181 -12.39 3.12 -21.79
C THR A 181 -12.04 3.55 -20.37
N VAL A 182 -10.90 3.11 -19.85
CA VAL A 182 -10.36 3.62 -18.58
C VAL A 182 -9.45 4.80 -18.89
N PRO A 183 -9.61 5.93 -18.19
CA PRO A 183 -8.82 7.12 -18.48
C PRO A 183 -7.35 6.89 -18.23
N LYS A 184 -6.52 7.32 -19.17
CA LYS A 184 -5.09 7.49 -18.95
C LYS A 184 -4.88 8.54 -17.88
N GLN A 185 -3.94 8.30 -16.98
CA GLN A 185 -3.67 9.20 -15.86
C GLN A 185 -2.23 9.68 -15.91
N ARG A 186 -2.05 10.97 -15.73
CA ARG A 186 -0.75 11.59 -15.48
C ARG A 186 -0.81 12.36 -14.17
N HIS A 187 0.04 12.01 -13.24
CA HIS A 187 0.15 12.64 -11.93
C HIS A 187 1.52 13.29 -11.81
N THR A 188 1.57 14.55 -11.44
CA THR A 188 2.81 15.32 -11.35
C THR A 188 2.88 16.03 -10.01
N TYR A 189 4.02 15.93 -9.34
CA TYR A 189 4.36 16.68 -8.13
C TYR A 189 5.60 17.53 -8.36
N ASN A 190 5.56 18.77 -7.87
CA ASN A 190 6.70 19.65 -7.80
C ASN A 190 6.83 20.13 -6.36
N VAL A 191 8.00 19.90 -5.73
CA VAL A 191 8.20 20.14 -4.29
C VAL A 191 9.54 20.85 -4.06
N PRO A 192 9.61 22.18 -4.16
CA PRO A 192 10.70 22.95 -3.60
C PRO A 192 10.61 23.02 -2.07
N ARG A 193 11.75 22.90 -1.40
CA ARG A 193 11.87 22.95 0.06
C ARG A 193 13.15 23.63 0.48
N LEU A 194 13.05 24.51 1.47
CA LEU A 194 14.17 25.07 2.21
C LEU A 194 14.07 24.60 3.66
N LEU A 195 15.15 24.05 4.19
CA LEU A 195 15.27 23.59 5.56
C LEU A 195 16.51 24.21 6.18
N TRP A 196 16.41 24.73 7.39
CA TRP A 196 17.52 25.18 8.20
C TRP A 196 17.53 24.43 9.53
N THR A 197 18.68 23.89 9.90
CA THR A 197 18.93 23.26 11.22
C THR A 197 20.02 24.02 11.92
N LEU A 198 19.78 24.39 13.19
CA LEU A 198 20.72 25.09 14.06
C LEU A 198 20.93 24.30 15.36
N ASP A 199 22.16 23.92 15.64
CA ASP A 199 22.56 23.44 16.95
C ASP A 199 22.77 24.64 17.88
N ALA A 200 21.70 25.00 18.63
CA ALA A 200 21.69 26.15 19.55
C ALA A 200 22.28 25.77 20.91
N GLY A 201 23.58 25.68 20.96
CA GLY A 201 24.33 25.19 22.12
C GLY A 201 24.28 23.67 22.23
N SER A 202 24.53 23.17 23.45
CA SER A 202 24.53 21.71 23.73
C SER A 202 23.15 21.15 24.06
N ALA A 203 22.16 22.01 24.22
CA ALA A 203 20.85 21.63 24.76
C ALA A 203 19.72 21.62 23.71
N ASN A 204 19.86 22.38 22.65
CA ASN A 204 18.77 22.57 21.68
C ASN A 204 19.26 22.36 20.24
N ARG A 205 18.42 21.65 19.46
CA ARG A 205 18.54 21.58 18.00
C ARG A 205 17.27 22.08 17.37
N LEU A 206 17.32 23.30 16.86
CA LEU A 206 16.22 23.94 16.17
C LEU A 206 16.21 23.55 14.70
N THR A 207 15.07 23.13 14.20
CA THR A 207 14.82 22.87 12.78
C THR A 207 13.63 23.70 12.32
N THR A 208 13.81 24.49 11.27
CA THR A 208 12.72 25.25 10.63
C THR A 208 12.77 25.09 9.13
N GLY A 209 11.65 25.22 8.47
CA GLY A 209 11.63 25.10 7.02
C GLY A 209 10.33 25.55 6.39
N VAL A 210 10.45 25.84 5.08
CA VAL A 210 9.32 26.14 4.21
C VAL A 210 9.27 25.12 3.08
N GLU A 211 8.07 24.75 2.68
CA GLU A 211 7.81 23.81 1.61
C GLU A 211 6.63 24.26 0.78
N TRP A 212 6.69 24.06 -0.51
CA TRP A 212 5.56 24.23 -1.39
C TRP A 212 5.35 22.95 -2.19
N VAL A 213 4.12 22.45 -2.22
CA VAL A 213 3.73 21.27 -2.97
C VAL A 213 2.72 21.69 -4.03
N ASN A 214 3.08 21.49 -5.30
CA ASN A 214 2.17 21.61 -6.42
C ASN A 214 1.84 20.20 -6.93
N GLU A 215 0.60 19.79 -6.78
CA GLU A 215 0.05 18.52 -7.27
C GLU A 215 -0.80 18.80 -8.51
N GLN A 216 -0.63 18.00 -9.54
CA GLN A 216 -1.40 18.07 -10.78
C GLN A 216 -1.83 16.68 -11.20
N LEU A 217 -3.10 16.53 -11.54
CA LEU A 217 -3.68 15.32 -12.10
C LEU A 217 -4.34 15.64 -13.43
N ARG A 218 -4.01 14.87 -14.44
CA ARG A 218 -4.64 14.92 -15.76
C ARG A 218 -5.25 13.57 -16.07
N PHE A 219 -6.53 13.57 -16.44
CA PHE A 219 -7.23 12.43 -16.98
C PHE A 219 -7.45 12.62 -18.48
N ASP A 220 -6.99 11.67 -19.30
CA ASP A 220 -7.37 11.59 -20.71
C ASP A 220 -8.69 10.79 -20.81
N MET A 221 -9.80 11.43 -20.49
CA MET A 221 -11.14 10.81 -20.47
C MET A 221 -11.91 10.98 -21.77
N ASN A 222 -11.45 11.83 -22.69
CA ASN A 222 -12.33 12.28 -23.76
C ASN A 222 -11.69 12.11 -25.15
N PRO A 223 -12.36 11.37 -26.06
CA PRO A 223 -12.03 11.36 -27.49
C PRO A 223 -12.06 12.76 -28.14
N SER A 224 -12.75 13.73 -27.52
CA SER A 224 -12.90 15.11 -28.00
C SER A 224 -11.79 16.07 -27.53
N GLY A 225 -10.74 15.60 -26.86
CA GLY A 225 -9.55 16.42 -26.57
C GLY A 225 -9.72 17.47 -25.46
N TYR A 226 -10.71 17.35 -24.60
CA TYR A 226 -10.86 18.23 -23.43
C TYR A 226 -9.75 17.92 -22.41
N ASP A 227 -8.92 18.92 -22.12
CA ASP A 227 -7.85 18.82 -21.09
C ASP A 227 -8.47 18.91 -19.69
N ASP A 228 -8.81 17.78 -19.11
CA ASP A 228 -9.33 17.72 -17.73
C ASP A 228 -8.16 17.70 -16.71
N ARG A 229 -7.49 18.84 -16.62
CA ARG A 229 -6.39 19.06 -15.69
C ARG A 229 -6.90 19.64 -14.38
N LYS A 230 -6.62 18.93 -13.29
CA LYS A 230 -6.86 19.41 -11.92
C LYS A 230 -5.52 19.72 -11.25
N SER A 231 -5.50 20.75 -10.40
CA SER A 231 -4.29 21.10 -9.66
C SER A 231 -4.61 21.53 -8.25
N MET A 232 -3.67 21.27 -7.34
CA MET A 232 -3.75 21.65 -5.95
C MET A 232 -2.39 22.14 -5.46
N ASN A 233 -2.39 23.21 -4.67
CA ASN A 233 -1.18 23.81 -4.12
C ASN A 233 -1.26 23.87 -2.60
N THR A 234 -0.15 23.48 -1.95
CA THR A 234 -0.02 23.57 -0.49
C THR A 234 1.28 24.25 -0.14
N GLY A 235 1.21 25.34 0.58
CA GLY A 235 2.35 26.04 1.20
C GLY A 235 2.46 25.68 2.66
N SER A 236 3.65 25.44 3.16
CA SER A 236 3.88 24.98 4.53
C SER A 236 5.04 25.72 5.19
N LEU A 237 4.87 26.01 6.49
CA LEU A 237 5.91 26.52 7.37
C LEU A 237 5.94 25.64 8.62
N TYR A 238 7.12 25.24 9.07
CA TYR A 238 7.25 24.44 10.28
C TYR A 238 8.48 24.81 11.09
N VAL A 239 8.37 24.60 12.40
CA VAL A 239 9.44 24.74 13.37
C VAL A 239 9.39 23.58 14.35
N GLN A 240 10.54 23.04 14.70
CA GLN A 240 10.72 21.99 15.69
C GLN A 240 11.97 22.27 16.51
N ASP A 241 11.90 22.06 17.83
CA ASP A 241 13.03 22.07 18.72
C ASP A 241 13.20 20.71 19.39
N GLU A 242 14.41 20.18 19.33
CA GLU A 242 14.85 19.00 20.07
C GLU A 242 15.62 19.46 21.29
N ILE A 243 15.01 19.32 22.47
CA ILE A 243 15.57 19.76 23.75
C ILE A 243 16.34 18.61 24.38
N LEU A 244 17.66 18.66 24.25
CA LEU A 244 18.62 17.67 24.72
C LEU A 244 19.22 18.16 26.06
N SER A 245 18.52 17.95 27.15
CA SER A 245 18.91 18.58 28.45
C SER A 245 20.15 17.98 29.13
N GLY A 246 20.86 17.02 28.50
CA GLY A 246 21.96 16.25 29.12
C GLY A 246 21.50 15.40 30.31
N ARG A 247 20.23 15.38 30.63
CA ARG A 247 19.56 14.62 31.67
C ARG A 247 18.89 13.39 31.08
N PRO A 248 18.37 12.45 31.87
CA PRO A 248 17.64 11.30 31.36
C PRO A 248 16.37 11.67 30.59
N LEU A 249 15.93 12.92 30.65
CA LEU A 249 14.72 13.43 30.02
C LEU A 249 15.05 14.32 28.80
N SER A 250 14.45 14.06 27.64
CA SER A 250 14.55 14.87 26.43
C SER A 250 13.16 15.09 25.84
N PHE A 251 12.99 16.20 25.10
CA PHE A 251 11.73 16.57 24.48
C PHE A 251 11.93 16.90 23.00
N VAL A 252 10.88 16.68 22.22
CA VAL A 252 10.75 17.23 20.87
C VAL A 252 9.42 17.96 20.81
N VAL A 253 9.47 19.25 20.51
CA VAL A 253 8.30 20.10 20.37
C VAL A 253 8.30 20.68 18.96
N GLY A 254 7.19 20.60 18.26
CA GLY A 254 7.11 21.12 16.91
C GLY A 254 5.69 21.55 16.53
N VAL A 255 5.62 22.45 15.58
CA VAL A 255 4.37 22.88 14.97
C VAL A 255 4.61 23.11 13.48
N ARG A 256 3.63 22.70 12.67
CA ARG A 256 3.57 22.95 11.24
C ARG A 256 2.24 23.60 10.89
N GLY A 257 2.28 24.67 10.13
CA GLY A 257 1.13 25.32 9.52
C GLY A 257 1.15 25.08 8.02
N ASP A 258 0.04 24.64 7.46
CA ASP A 258 -0.17 24.41 6.04
C ASP A 258 -1.33 25.24 5.53
N TYR A 259 -1.17 25.84 4.37
CA TYR A 259 -2.25 26.48 3.63
C TYR A 259 -2.44 25.78 2.30
N ASN A 260 -3.61 25.21 2.10
CA ASN A 260 -4.02 24.57 0.85
C ASN A 260 -5.04 25.44 0.11
N ASN A 261 -4.89 25.62 -1.20
CA ASN A 261 -5.76 26.49 -1.98
C ASN A 261 -7.24 26.01 -2.08
N HIS A 262 -7.53 24.74 -1.80
CA HIS A 262 -8.88 24.16 -1.78
C HIS A 262 -9.45 24.04 -0.36
N PHE A 263 -8.59 23.74 0.63
CA PHE A 263 -9.01 23.35 1.98
C PHE A 263 -8.63 24.34 3.08
N GLY A 264 -7.92 25.43 2.73
CA GLY A 264 -7.53 26.47 3.68
C GLY A 264 -6.44 26.04 4.64
N TRP A 265 -6.46 26.59 5.85
CA TRP A 265 -5.44 26.41 6.87
C TRP A 265 -5.59 25.13 7.68
N SER A 266 -4.46 24.51 7.97
CA SER A 266 -4.34 23.43 8.96
C SER A 266 -3.09 23.62 9.82
N VAL A 267 -3.19 23.30 11.11
CA VAL A 267 -2.09 23.38 12.06
C VAL A 267 -1.90 22.02 12.73
N THR A 268 -0.67 21.52 12.71
CA THR A 268 -0.32 20.18 13.22
C THR A 268 0.79 20.27 14.27
N PRO A 269 0.43 20.37 15.56
CA PRO A 269 1.38 20.30 16.68
C PRO A 269 1.88 18.87 16.90
N LYS A 270 3.12 18.77 17.41
CA LYS A 270 3.77 17.54 17.84
C LYS A 270 4.48 17.77 19.16
N LEU A 271 4.35 16.82 20.08
CA LEU A 271 5.06 16.78 21.35
C LEU A 271 5.54 15.35 21.60
N SER A 272 6.81 15.18 21.90
CA SER A 272 7.38 13.90 22.32
C SER A 272 8.24 14.13 23.57
N ALA A 273 8.15 13.21 24.52
CA ALA A 273 8.99 13.17 25.70
C ALA A 273 9.66 11.80 25.79
N LYS A 274 10.95 11.75 26.02
CA LYS A 274 11.70 10.50 26.24
C LYS A 274 12.42 10.60 27.57
N TYR A 275 12.21 9.60 28.42
CA TYR A 275 12.97 9.36 29.65
C TYR A 275 13.83 8.13 29.45
N ALA A 276 15.13 8.26 29.59
CA ALA A 276 16.08 7.16 29.45
C ALA A 276 16.85 6.97 30.79
N TYR A 277 16.80 5.75 31.33
CA TYR A 277 17.49 5.41 32.55
C TYR A 277 18.13 4.02 32.45
N ARG A 278 19.45 3.96 32.45
CA ARG A 278 20.22 2.72 32.24
C ARG A 278 19.75 2.01 30.95
N ASP A 279 19.30 0.76 31.10
CA ASP A 279 18.87 -0.11 30.01
C ASP A 279 17.40 0.17 29.57
N PHE A 280 16.69 1.05 30.29
CA PHE A 280 15.29 1.36 30.02
C PHE A 280 15.09 2.72 29.38
N SER A 281 14.16 2.80 28.46
CA SER A 281 13.62 4.08 28.02
C SER A 281 12.10 4.05 27.91
N LEU A 282 11.48 5.17 28.25
CA LEU A 282 10.04 5.40 28.10
C LEU A 282 9.85 6.60 27.20
N ARG A 283 9.00 6.48 26.20
CA ARG A 283 8.68 7.55 25.27
C ARG A 283 7.17 7.74 25.18
N ALA A 284 6.71 8.96 25.41
CA ALA A 284 5.34 9.38 25.17
C ALA A 284 5.30 10.33 23.97
N ASN A 285 4.34 10.15 23.08
CA ASN A 285 4.16 10.99 21.91
C ASN A 285 2.71 11.44 21.80
N TYR A 286 2.54 12.69 21.39
CA TYR A 286 1.29 13.23 20.87
C TYR A 286 1.59 13.94 19.56
N ALA A 287 0.75 13.70 18.55
CA ALA A 287 0.78 14.43 17.29
C ALA A 287 -0.64 14.61 16.76
N ARG A 288 -0.91 15.80 16.23
CA ARG A 288 -2.04 16.00 15.34
C ARG A 288 -1.55 15.87 13.90
N GLY A 289 -2.23 15.04 13.11
CA GLY A 289 -2.03 14.95 11.67
C GLY A 289 -3.24 15.49 10.90
N TYR A 290 -3.06 15.82 9.64
CA TYR A 290 -4.15 16.06 8.71
C TYR A 290 -3.75 15.59 7.31
N ARG A 291 -4.75 15.33 6.48
CA ARG A 291 -4.58 15.00 5.07
C ARG A 291 -5.71 15.65 4.26
N THR A 292 -5.35 16.34 3.22
CA THR A 292 -6.32 16.80 2.22
C THR A 292 -6.76 15.62 1.33
N PRO A 293 -8.00 15.63 0.82
CA PRO A 293 -8.38 14.73 -0.26
C PRO A 293 -7.41 14.87 -1.43
N SER A 294 -7.00 13.77 -2.03
CA SER A 294 -6.21 13.79 -3.26
C SER A 294 -7.09 14.18 -4.44
N LEU A 295 -6.46 14.72 -5.50
CA LEU A 295 -7.18 15.04 -6.74
C LEU A 295 -7.90 13.81 -7.33
N LYS A 296 -7.35 12.61 -7.11
CA LYS A 296 -7.94 11.35 -7.53
C LYS A 296 -9.23 11.03 -6.75
N GLU A 297 -9.22 11.20 -5.43
CA GLU A 297 -10.40 10.97 -4.58
C GLU A 297 -11.52 11.95 -4.88
N MET A 298 -11.20 13.15 -5.33
CA MET A 298 -12.19 14.18 -5.67
C MET A 298 -12.77 14.01 -7.09
N TYR A 299 -11.96 13.64 -8.08
CA TYR A 299 -12.33 13.81 -9.49
C TYR A 299 -12.29 12.52 -10.32
N MET A 300 -11.92 11.37 -9.74
CA MET A 300 -11.96 10.12 -10.48
C MET A 300 -13.41 9.67 -10.67
N ASP A 301 -13.81 9.42 -11.92
CA ASP A 301 -15.12 8.88 -12.26
C ASP A 301 -14.98 7.93 -13.45
N PHE A 302 -15.30 6.66 -13.26
CA PHE A 302 -15.31 5.70 -14.35
C PHE A 302 -16.18 4.48 -14.02
N THR A 303 -16.72 3.89 -15.07
CA THR A 303 -17.57 2.70 -15.02
C THR A 303 -16.74 1.47 -15.34
N VAL A 304 -16.84 0.44 -14.51
CA VAL A 304 -16.27 -0.88 -14.74
C VAL A 304 -17.42 -1.83 -15.00
N PRO A 305 -17.62 -2.29 -16.24
CA PRO A 305 -18.63 -3.32 -16.51
C PRO A 305 -18.14 -4.65 -15.93
N ILE A 306 -19.00 -5.26 -15.13
CA ILE A 306 -18.88 -6.63 -14.66
C ILE A 306 -20.05 -7.39 -15.25
N PRO A 307 -19.88 -8.62 -15.78
CA PRO A 307 -21.00 -9.39 -16.33
C PRO A 307 -22.16 -9.47 -15.34
N GLY A 308 -23.34 -9.00 -15.77
CA GLY A 308 -24.56 -8.94 -14.94
C GLY A 308 -24.65 -7.78 -13.97
N GLN A 309 -23.63 -6.92 -13.87
CA GLN A 309 -23.61 -5.79 -12.95
C GLN A 309 -22.71 -4.67 -13.48
N THR A 310 -23.15 -3.44 -13.32
CA THR A 310 -22.31 -2.27 -13.56
C THR A 310 -21.70 -1.80 -12.24
N SER A 311 -20.40 -1.57 -12.20
CA SER A 311 -19.72 -0.96 -11.06
C SER A 311 -19.19 0.42 -11.47
N VAL A 312 -19.47 1.43 -10.65
CA VAL A 312 -19.00 2.80 -10.86
C VAL A 312 -18.05 3.16 -9.71
N ILE A 313 -16.88 3.66 -10.04
CA ILE A 313 -15.98 4.30 -9.06
C ILE A 313 -16.18 5.79 -9.22
N ARG A 314 -16.65 6.42 -8.16
CA ARG A 314 -17.03 7.84 -8.19
C ARG A 314 -16.21 8.64 -7.19
N GLY A 315 -15.51 9.67 -7.69
CA GLY A 315 -14.88 10.71 -6.86
C GLY A 315 -15.93 11.57 -6.17
N ASN A 316 -15.47 12.39 -5.23
CA ASN A 316 -16.34 13.29 -4.49
C ASN A 316 -15.60 14.61 -4.21
N ASP A 317 -16.00 15.67 -4.90
CA ASP A 317 -15.43 17.01 -4.76
C ASP A 317 -15.88 17.75 -3.48
N ARG A 318 -16.85 17.17 -2.74
CA ARG A 318 -17.34 17.68 -1.44
C ARG A 318 -16.59 17.10 -0.25
N LEU A 319 -15.56 16.30 -0.49
CA LEU A 319 -14.71 15.75 0.57
C LEU A 319 -14.10 16.87 1.40
N ARG A 320 -13.97 16.61 2.69
CA ARG A 320 -13.29 17.47 3.66
C ARG A 320 -11.95 16.84 4.03
N SER A 321 -10.99 17.67 4.41
CA SER A 321 -9.73 17.18 4.96
C SER A 321 -9.98 16.29 6.17
N GLU A 322 -9.30 15.17 6.22
CA GLU A 322 -9.27 14.34 7.42
C GLU A 322 -8.22 14.85 8.39
N SER A 323 -8.44 14.65 9.67
CA SER A 323 -7.46 14.92 10.72
C SER A 323 -7.46 13.81 11.74
N ASN A 324 -6.31 13.58 12.38
CA ASN A 324 -6.20 12.61 13.45
C ASN A 324 -5.47 13.19 14.65
N HIS A 325 -5.78 12.67 15.83
CA HIS A 325 -5.02 12.83 17.06
C HIS A 325 -4.39 11.48 17.38
N TYR A 326 -3.07 11.43 17.39
CA TYR A 326 -2.30 10.24 17.69
C TYR A 326 -1.63 10.38 19.04
N VAL A 327 -1.80 9.38 19.89
CA VAL A 327 -1.10 9.26 21.19
C VAL A 327 -0.44 7.90 21.23
N SER A 328 0.80 7.84 21.70
CA SER A 328 1.46 6.56 21.96
C SER A 328 2.35 6.61 23.19
N LEU A 329 2.50 5.46 23.83
CA LEU A 329 3.46 5.22 24.90
C LEU A 329 4.28 3.99 24.54
N THR A 330 5.61 4.16 24.47
CA THR A 330 6.57 3.10 24.15
C THR A 330 7.50 2.89 25.33
N ALA A 331 7.63 1.66 25.79
CA ALA A 331 8.63 1.22 26.74
C ALA A 331 9.65 0.34 26.01
N GLU A 332 10.93 0.62 26.21
CA GLU A 332 12.05 -0.11 25.61
C GLU A 332 13.00 -0.59 26.70
N TYR A 333 13.52 -1.81 26.53
CA TYR A 333 14.59 -2.37 27.32
C TYR A 333 15.71 -2.85 26.41
N ASN A 334 16.92 -2.27 26.58
CA ASN A 334 18.09 -2.56 25.77
C ASN A 334 19.25 -2.98 26.68
N ARG A 335 19.59 -4.25 26.66
CA ARG A 335 20.74 -4.79 27.35
C ARG A 335 21.52 -5.71 26.41
N SER A 336 22.79 -5.88 26.64
CA SER A 336 23.67 -6.69 25.79
C SER A 336 23.01 -7.98 25.29
N GLY A 337 22.69 -8.02 24.01
CA GLY A 337 22.04 -9.18 23.34
C GLY A 337 20.51 -9.26 23.45
N LEU A 338 19.85 -8.41 24.25
CA LEU A 338 18.39 -8.38 24.37
C LEU A 338 17.87 -6.96 24.11
N ASN A 339 16.95 -6.85 23.17
CA ASN A 339 16.19 -5.65 22.86
C ASN A 339 14.70 -5.97 22.90
N LEU A 340 13.95 -5.28 23.73
CA LEU A 340 12.48 -5.41 23.84
C LEU A 340 11.85 -4.05 23.69
N SER A 341 10.72 -4.00 22.98
CA SER A 341 9.91 -2.80 22.84
C SER A 341 8.43 -3.16 22.93
N ALA A 342 7.68 -2.37 23.68
CA ALA A 342 6.22 -2.44 23.77
C ALA A 342 5.65 -1.05 23.56
N THR A 343 4.75 -0.92 22.59
CA THR A 343 4.06 0.33 22.26
C THR A 343 2.56 0.12 22.35
N VAL A 344 1.88 0.97 23.10
CA VAL A 344 0.44 1.13 23.02
C VAL A 344 0.12 2.45 22.33
N TYR A 345 -0.89 2.46 21.48
CA TYR A 345 -1.26 3.66 20.75
C TYR A 345 -2.77 3.77 20.55
N ASN A 346 -3.20 5.00 20.36
CA ASN A 346 -4.54 5.34 19.90
C ASN A 346 -4.44 6.41 18.81
N SER A 347 -5.21 6.26 17.77
CA SER A 347 -5.34 7.24 16.68
C SER A 347 -6.82 7.50 16.42
N TYR A 348 -7.26 8.69 16.77
CA TYR A 348 -8.65 9.15 16.61
C TYR A 348 -8.77 10.05 15.40
N PHE A 349 -9.50 9.59 14.37
CA PHE A 349 -9.74 10.30 13.12
C PHE A 349 -11.06 11.05 13.14
N ARG A 350 -11.05 12.22 12.50
CA ARG A 350 -12.25 12.97 12.11
C ARG A 350 -12.25 13.13 10.60
N ASN A 351 -13.43 12.94 10.00
CA ASN A 351 -13.62 13.01 8.55
C ASN A 351 -12.65 12.10 7.77
N LYS A 352 -12.34 10.92 8.28
CA LYS A 352 -11.50 9.93 7.58
C LYS A 352 -12.04 9.72 6.16
N ILE A 353 -11.17 9.82 5.16
CA ILE A 353 -11.55 9.58 3.77
C ILE A 353 -11.40 8.09 3.48
N ASP A 354 -12.49 7.47 3.05
CA ASP A 354 -12.54 6.05 2.73
C ASP A 354 -13.44 5.79 1.52
N VAL A 355 -13.26 4.63 0.88
CA VAL A 355 -14.15 4.18 -0.19
C VAL A 355 -15.28 3.36 0.43
N ARG A 356 -16.51 3.75 0.14
CA ARG A 356 -17.70 3.02 0.55
C ARG A 356 -18.46 2.52 -0.65
N GLY A 357 -19.00 1.31 -0.51
CA GLY A 357 -19.85 0.68 -1.52
C GLY A 357 -21.31 0.75 -1.13
N HIS A 358 -22.15 1.09 -2.09
CA HIS A 358 -23.61 1.01 -1.97
C HIS A 358 -24.24 0.62 -3.31
N MET A 359 -25.50 0.24 -3.28
CA MET A 359 -26.24 -0.15 -4.50
C MET A 359 -27.14 1.01 -4.95
N GLU A 360 -27.03 1.39 -6.21
CA GLU A 360 -27.99 2.26 -6.91
C GLU A 360 -28.74 1.40 -7.96
N GLY A 361 -29.90 0.84 -7.58
CA GLY A 361 -30.59 -0.16 -8.38
C GLY A 361 -29.76 -1.42 -8.55
N THR A 362 -29.32 -1.72 -9.78
CA THR A 362 -28.42 -2.86 -10.10
C THR A 362 -26.95 -2.44 -10.20
N THR A 363 -26.65 -1.16 -10.01
CA THR A 363 -25.30 -0.62 -10.12
C THR A 363 -24.64 -0.59 -8.75
N THR A 364 -23.45 -1.16 -8.64
CA THR A 364 -22.58 -0.99 -7.46
C THR A 364 -21.81 0.32 -7.60
N VAL A 365 -22.01 1.23 -6.69
CA VAL A 365 -21.28 2.49 -6.63
C VAL A 365 -20.24 2.43 -5.52
N LEU A 366 -18.98 2.63 -5.89
CA LEU A 366 -17.85 2.81 -5.00
C LEU A 366 -17.54 4.28 -4.95
N GLN A 367 -17.89 4.95 -3.86
CA GLN A 367 -17.72 6.38 -3.71
C GLN A 367 -16.75 6.71 -2.58
N TYR A 368 -15.94 7.74 -2.78
CA TYR A 368 -15.14 8.31 -1.71
C TYR A 368 -16.01 9.16 -0.79
N GLU A 369 -15.95 8.88 0.52
CA GLU A 369 -16.74 9.55 1.54
C GLU A 369 -15.92 9.90 2.77
N ASN A 370 -16.36 10.90 3.54
CA ASN A 370 -15.81 11.19 4.85
C ASN A 370 -16.56 10.41 5.93
N ILE A 371 -15.86 9.51 6.60
CA ILE A 371 -16.33 8.85 7.81
C ILE A 371 -16.17 9.84 8.97
N ARG A 372 -17.28 10.14 9.68
CA ARG A 372 -17.29 11.18 10.71
C ARG A 372 -16.28 10.92 11.82
N ARG A 373 -16.18 9.68 12.28
CA ARG A 373 -15.24 9.22 13.28
C ARG A 373 -14.70 7.86 12.89
N SER A 374 -13.40 7.68 13.09
CA SER A 374 -12.74 6.39 13.00
C SER A 374 -11.66 6.33 14.05
N GLU A 375 -11.56 5.24 14.77
CA GLU A 375 -10.60 5.05 15.84
C GLU A 375 -9.81 3.77 15.62
N PHE A 376 -8.50 3.90 15.80
CA PHE A 376 -7.56 2.78 15.78
C PHE A 376 -6.82 2.75 17.10
N SER A 377 -6.93 1.66 17.83
CA SER A 377 -6.14 1.40 19.05
C SER A 377 -5.30 0.15 18.84
N GLY A 378 -4.10 0.14 19.36
CA GLY A 378 -3.24 -1.02 19.13
C GLY A 378 -2.16 -1.22 20.17
N LEU A 379 -1.58 -2.42 20.10
CA LEU A 379 -0.44 -2.88 20.86
C LEU A 379 0.59 -3.47 19.90
N GLU A 380 1.81 -2.95 19.95
CA GLU A 380 2.96 -3.48 19.22
C GLU A 380 3.99 -4.01 20.19
N LEU A 381 4.40 -5.25 20.02
CA LEU A 381 5.46 -5.88 20.78
C LEU A 381 6.57 -6.29 19.82
N MET A 382 7.80 -5.90 20.12
CA MET A 382 8.99 -6.29 19.35
C MET A 382 10.05 -6.81 20.30
N GLY A 383 10.71 -7.89 19.91
CA GLY A 383 11.81 -8.47 20.65
C GLY A 383 12.91 -8.96 19.72
N THR A 384 14.15 -8.70 20.10
CA THR A 384 15.34 -9.28 19.46
C THR A 384 16.22 -9.84 20.56
N LEU A 385 16.56 -11.11 20.43
CA LEU A 385 17.46 -11.81 21.35
C LEU A 385 18.65 -12.37 20.57
N ARG A 386 19.84 -12.00 20.97
CA ARG A 386 21.07 -12.68 20.57
C ARG A 386 21.29 -13.87 21.50
N VAL A 387 20.97 -15.07 21.05
CA VAL A 387 21.07 -16.29 21.85
C VAL A 387 22.53 -16.67 22.07
N MET A 388 23.32 -16.59 20.99
CA MET A 388 24.77 -16.80 21.00
C MET A 388 25.40 -16.08 19.81
N THR A 389 26.72 -16.14 19.67
CA THR A 389 27.41 -15.57 18.50
C THR A 389 26.84 -16.14 17.21
N GLY A 390 26.35 -15.25 16.34
CA GLY A 390 25.75 -15.60 15.06
C GLY A 390 24.27 -15.99 15.11
N LEU A 391 23.67 -16.29 16.27
CA LEU A 391 22.26 -16.69 16.38
C LEU A 391 21.40 -15.57 16.98
N PHE A 392 20.45 -15.10 16.18
CA PHE A 392 19.47 -14.10 16.57
C PHE A 392 18.05 -14.67 16.41
N VAL A 393 17.21 -14.33 17.39
CA VAL A 393 15.77 -14.59 17.35
C VAL A 393 15.05 -13.25 17.42
N ARG A 394 14.09 -13.04 16.51
CA ARG A 394 13.24 -11.85 16.47
C ARG A 394 11.79 -12.25 16.52
N ALA A 395 11.01 -11.53 17.30
CA ALA A 395 9.57 -11.70 17.37
C ALA A 395 8.90 -10.33 17.33
N ASN A 396 7.90 -10.20 16.48
CA ASN A 396 7.05 -9.02 16.38
C ASN A 396 5.61 -9.47 16.47
N TYR A 397 4.81 -8.77 17.26
CA TYR A 397 3.38 -8.98 17.36
C TYR A 397 2.68 -7.64 17.30
N ASN A 398 1.61 -7.57 16.53
CA ASN A 398 0.78 -6.39 16.41
C ASN A 398 -0.69 -6.79 16.63
N TYR A 399 -1.35 -6.04 17.49
CA TYR A 399 -2.79 -6.05 17.66
C TYR A 399 -3.35 -4.70 17.24
N VAL A 400 -4.39 -4.68 16.43
CA VAL A 400 -5.11 -3.48 16.02
C VAL A 400 -6.61 -3.68 16.18
N TYR A 401 -7.24 -2.75 16.87
CA TYR A 401 -8.68 -2.61 16.94
C TYR A 401 -9.12 -1.38 16.15
N GLN A 402 -10.14 -1.53 15.32
CA GLN A 402 -10.73 -0.44 14.54
C GLN A 402 -12.21 -0.30 14.89
N SER A 403 -12.65 0.94 15.02
CA SER A 403 -14.06 1.31 15.17
C SER A 403 -14.37 2.49 14.26
N ASP A 404 -15.41 2.38 13.46
CA ASP A 404 -15.85 3.40 12.51
C ASP A 404 -17.30 3.80 12.78
N ASP A 405 -17.58 5.11 12.68
CA ASP A 405 -18.93 5.68 12.67
C ASP A 405 -19.38 5.87 11.21
N ALA A 406 -19.55 4.74 10.53
CA ALA A 406 -19.95 4.68 9.13
C ALA A 406 -21.48 4.53 9.00
N PRO A 407 -22.11 5.02 7.91
CA PRO A 407 -23.53 4.75 7.64
C PRO A 407 -23.80 3.24 7.55
N GLU A 408 -24.90 2.77 8.12
CA GLU A 408 -25.29 1.34 8.06
C GLU A 408 -25.48 0.82 6.64
N SER A 409 -25.81 1.71 5.70
CA SER A 409 -25.99 1.38 4.29
C SER A 409 -24.68 1.26 3.50
N SER A 410 -23.54 1.57 4.12
CA SER A 410 -22.24 1.55 3.46
C SER A 410 -21.38 0.37 3.90
N THR A 411 -20.64 -0.19 2.96
CA THR A 411 -19.78 -1.37 3.18
C THR A 411 -18.32 -0.96 3.12
N GLN A 412 -17.55 -1.33 4.13
CA GLN A 412 -16.11 -1.15 4.12
C GLN A 412 -15.45 -2.26 3.30
N TYR A 413 -14.55 -1.87 2.39
CA TYR A 413 -13.90 -2.81 1.48
C TYR A 413 -12.68 -3.51 2.05
N ILE A 414 -11.92 -2.85 2.92
CA ILE A 414 -10.64 -3.37 3.41
C ILE A 414 -10.67 -3.40 4.94
N PHE A 415 -10.52 -4.60 5.49
CA PHE A 415 -10.45 -4.83 6.94
C PHE A 415 -9.05 -5.31 7.32
N PRO A 416 -8.38 -4.69 8.29
CA PRO A 416 -7.15 -5.22 8.85
C PRO A 416 -7.42 -6.51 9.62
N SER A 417 -6.47 -7.43 9.60
CA SER A 417 -6.49 -8.55 10.57
C SER A 417 -6.12 -8.02 11.95
N PRO A 418 -6.96 -8.25 12.99
CA PRO A 418 -6.69 -7.72 14.32
C PRO A 418 -5.36 -8.18 14.91
N HIS A 419 -4.90 -9.36 14.56
CA HIS A 419 -3.68 -9.97 15.09
C HIS A 419 -2.73 -10.33 13.96
N THR A 420 -1.51 -9.84 14.03
CA THR A 420 -0.43 -10.27 13.14
C THR A 420 0.85 -10.52 13.95
N ALA A 421 1.62 -11.52 13.56
CA ALA A 421 2.88 -11.83 14.20
C ALA A 421 3.91 -12.29 13.17
N VAL A 422 5.17 -11.96 13.43
CA VAL A 422 6.32 -12.47 12.68
C VAL A 422 7.32 -13.00 13.68
N PHE A 423 7.77 -14.23 13.45
CA PHE A 423 8.86 -14.85 14.19
C PHE A 423 9.98 -15.18 13.20
N GLN A 424 11.19 -14.80 13.52
CA GLN A 424 12.35 -14.97 12.65
C GLN A 424 13.54 -15.50 13.44
N VAL A 425 14.25 -16.43 12.86
CA VAL A 425 15.53 -16.97 13.36
C VAL A 425 16.57 -16.76 12.28
N ASP A 426 17.68 -16.13 12.63
CA ASP A 426 18.83 -15.92 11.78
C ASP A 426 20.04 -16.57 12.44
N TYR A 427 20.72 -17.50 11.77
CA TYR A 427 21.91 -18.13 12.25
C TYR A 427 23.04 -18.05 11.22
N GLY A 428 24.10 -17.36 11.58
CA GLY A 428 25.30 -17.19 10.75
C GLY A 428 26.53 -17.76 11.41
N PHE A 429 27.27 -18.59 10.68
CA PHE A 429 28.53 -19.20 11.14
C PHE A 429 29.53 -19.29 9.99
N ASP A 430 30.80 -19.36 10.35
CA ASP A 430 31.88 -19.42 9.38
C ASP A 430 32.36 -20.87 9.17
N VAL A 431 32.52 -21.28 7.92
CA VAL A 431 33.06 -22.57 7.51
C VAL A 431 34.24 -22.30 6.59
N ARG A 432 35.44 -22.44 7.09
CA ARG A 432 36.70 -22.11 6.38
C ARG A 432 36.67 -20.64 5.92
N LYS A 433 36.65 -20.40 4.60
CA LYS A 433 36.61 -19.06 3.99
C LYS A 433 35.21 -18.61 3.60
N CYS A 434 34.18 -19.40 3.92
CA CYS A 434 32.80 -19.12 3.56
C CYS A 434 32.00 -18.78 4.83
N ARG A 435 31.10 -17.81 4.71
CA ARG A 435 30.11 -17.55 5.75
C ARG A 435 28.77 -18.13 5.33
N ILE A 436 28.21 -19.01 6.15
CA ILE A 436 26.90 -19.60 5.96
C ILE A 436 25.88 -18.89 6.83
N GLY A 437 24.76 -18.49 6.26
CA GLY A 437 23.61 -17.96 6.97
C GLY A 437 22.40 -18.85 6.75
N ILE A 438 21.62 -19.10 7.78
CA ILE A 438 20.34 -19.79 7.75
C ILE A 438 19.29 -18.84 8.29
N ASP A 439 18.28 -18.54 7.49
CA ASP A 439 17.17 -17.67 7.83
C ASP A 439 15.87 -18.48 7.80
N ALA A 440 15.06 -18.36 8.85
CA ALA A 440 13.73 -18.95 8.90
C ALA A 440 12.74 -17.92 9.44
N THR A 441 11.59 -17.80 8.77
CA THR A 441 10.56 -16.83 9.14
C THR A 441 9.19 -17.50 9.16
N VAL A 442 8.43 -17.24 10.21
CA VAL A 442 7.01 -17.58 10.31
C VAL A 442 6.20 -16.30 10.40
N ARG A 443 5.31 -16.08 9.46
CA ARG A 443 4.35 -14.97 9.48
C ARG A 443 2.96 -15.51 9.80
N TYR A 444 2.36 -15.04 10.89
CA TYR A 444 0.98 -15.31 11.27
C TYR A 444 0.09 -14.12 10.95
N VAL A 445 -1.08 -14.40 10.38
CA VAL A 445 -2.16 -13.44 10.13
C VAL A 445 -3.41 -13.99 10.80
N GLY A 446 -3.99 -13.23 11.72
CA GLY A 446 -5.17 -13.63 12.49
C GLY A 446 -6.42 -13.69 11.64
N ALA A 447 -7.44 -14.31 12.18
CA ALA A 447 -8.77 -14.33 11.57
C ALA A 447 -9.33 -12.90 11.51
N LYS A 448 -10.05 -12.60 10.43
CA LYS A 448 -10.79 -11.34 10.27
C LYS A 448 -12.22 -11.59 9.79
N THR A 449 -13.15 -10.81 10.31
CA THR A 449 -14.50 -10.70 9.77
C THR A 449 -14.54 -9.49 8.85
N TYR A 450 -15.22 -9.58 7.73
CA TYR A 450 -15.35 -8.52 6.76
C TYR A 450 -16.76 -8.46 6.20
N GLU A 451 -17.12 -7.32 5.67
CA GLU A 451 -18.36 -7.12 4.93
C GLU A 451 -18.03 -6.94 3.44
N ASP A 452 -18.88 -7.45 2.60
CA ASP A 452 -18.76 -7.33 1.15
C ASP A 452 -20.15 -7.41 0.51
N PHE A 453 -20.26 -7.00 -0.76
CA PHE A 453 -21.53 -7.04 -1.51
C PHE A 453 -21.38 -7.71 -2.88
N MET A 454 -20.36 -8.55 -3.06
CA MET A 454 -20.20 -9.32 -4.29
C MET A 454 -21.46 -10.17 -4.56
N PRO A 455 -22.15 -9.97 -5.70
CA PRO A 455 -23.32 -10.75 -6.01
C PRO A 455 -22.95 -12.20 -6.30
N ILE A 456 -23.91 -13.08 -6.09
CA ILE A 456 -23.86 -14.45 -6.62
C ILE A 456 -24.51 -14.42 -7.98
N VAL A 457 -23.71 -14.64 -9.03
CA VAL A 457 -24.17 -14.60 -10.40
C VAL A 457 -23.95 -15.97 -11.04
N ASN A 458 -25.04 -16.58 -11.49
CA ASN A 458 -25.00 -17.73 -12.37
C ASN A 458 -25.95 -17.42 -13.55
N LEU A 459 -25.38 -17.01 -14.67
CA LEU A 459 -26.10 -16.66 -15.87
C LEU A 459 -26.04 -17.84 -16.85
N ASP A 460 -26.99 -18.78 -16.70
CA ASP A 460 -27.19 -19.83 -17.67
C ASP A 460 -28.12 -19.33 -18.77
N PHE A 461 -27.55 -18.87 -19.89
CA PHE A 461 -28.30 -18.37 -21.04
C PHE A 461 -29.03 -19.46 -21.81
N GLN A 462 -28.71 -20.74 -21.59
CA GLN A 462 -29.42 -21.86 -22.21
C GLN A 462 -30.69 -22.24 -21.45
N SER A 463 -30.70 -21.95 -20.12
CA SER A 463 -31.86 -22.19 -19.28
C SER A 463 -32.16 -20.95 -18.44
N MET A 464 -33.16 -20.18 -18.88
CA MET A 464 -33.66 -19.01 -18.15
C MET A 464 -34.13 -19.36 -16.72
N GLN A 465 -34.49 -20.62 -16.44
CA GLN A 465 -34.94 -21.10 -15.14
C GLN A 465 -33.78 -21.30 -14.17
N ASN A 466 -32.56 -21.49 -14.65
CA ASN A 466 -31.35 -21.68 -13.86
C ASN A 466 -30.56 -20.39 -13.63
N MET A 467 -31.01 -19.27 -14.21
CA MET A 467 -30.38 -17.97 -13.99
C MET A 467 -30.60 -17.55 -12.53
N LYS A 468 -29.51 -17.44 -11.79
CA LYS A 468 -29.50 -16.95 -10.41
C LYS A 468 -28.69 -15.67 -10.36
N TYR A 469 -29.33 -14.62 -9.90
CA TYR A 469 -28.66 -13.37 -9.58
C TYR A 469 -29.15 -12.92 -8.21
N TRP A 470 -28.26 -13.02 -7.24
CA TRP A 470 -28.53 -12.66 -5.86
C TRP A 470 -27.57 -11.57 -5.44
N SER A 471 -28.07 -10.51 -4.85
CA SER A 471 -27.25 -9.37 -4.43
C SER A 471 -27.62 -8.93 -3.01
N GLY A 472 -26.65 -8.40 -2.30
CA GLY A 472 -26.81 -7.87 -0.94
C GLY A 472 -25.48 -7.77 -0.23
N THR A 473 -25.46 -6.96 0.82
CA THR A 473 -24.30 -6.88 1.71
C THR A 473 -24.28 -8.11 2.62
N TYR A 474 -23.14 -8.75 2.71
CA TYR A 474 -22.95 -9.93 3.56
C TYR A 474 -21.73 -9.79 4.47
N THR A 475 -21.77 -10.48 5.58
CA THR A 475 -20.64 -10.66 6.49
C THR A 475 -20.05 -12.05 6.29
N ALA A 476 -18.73 -12.13 6.21
CA ALA A 476 -18.01 -13.41 6.14
C ALA A 476 -16.71 -13.37 6.97
N ARG A 477 -16.10 -14.53 7.19
CA ARG A 477 -14.92 -14.66 8.02
C ARG A 477 -13.81 -15.41 7.30
N HIS A 478 -12.65 -14.76 7.18
CA HIS A 478 -11.39 -15.42 6.87
C HIS A 478 -10.75 -16.02 8.12
N LYS A 479 -10.36 -17.29 8.05
CA LYS A 479 -9.62 -17.95 9.13
C LYS A 479 -8.18 -17.45 9.19
N GLY A 480 -7.64 -17.36 10.41
CA GLY A 480 -6.22 -17.08 10.60
C GLY A 480 -5.32 -18.16 10.01
N TYR A 481 -4.09 -17.79 9.69
CA TYR A 481 -3.12 -18.67 9.06
C TYR A 481 -1.68 -18.28 9.35
N ALA A 482 -0.75 -19.20 9.07
CA ALA A 482 0.67 -18.96 9.09
C ALA A 482 1.31 -19.33 7.74
N VAL A 483 2.36 -18.59 7.37
CA VAL A 483 3.23 -18.88 6.24
C VAL A 483 4.66 -19.00 6.75
N CYS A 484 5.34 -20.07 6.36
CA CYS A 484 6.72 -20.35 6.77
C CYS A 484 7.64 -20.25 5.55
N ASN A 485 8.74 -19.53 5.70
CA ASN A 485 9.78 -19.39 4.69
C ASN A 485 11.14 -19.75 5.31
N ALA A 486 12.05 -20.26 4.50
CA ALA A 486 13.43 -20.49 4.93
C ALA A 486 14.41 -20.25 3.75
N ALA A 487 15.61 -19.82 4.09
CA ALA A 487 16.69 -19.66 3.13
C ALA A 487 18.03 -20.03 3.74
N VAL A 488 18.95 -20.47 2.89
CA VAL A 488 20.35 -20.65 3.20
C VAL A 488 21.18 -19.75 2.30
N ASN A 489 22.04 -18.96 2.91
CA ASN A 489 22.95 -18.03 2.25
C ASN A 489 24.39 -18.55 2.40
N ALA A 490 25.14 -18.56 1.32
CA ALA A 490 26.57 -18.86 1.33
C ALA A 490 27.33 -17.67 0.74
N SER A 491 28.03 -16.92 1.60
CA SER A 491 29.00 -15.91 1.15
C SER A 491 30.33 -16.59 0.88
N LEU A 492 30.72 -16.58 -0.38
CA LEU A 492 31.93 -17.23 -0.89
C LEU A 492 33.08 -16.20 -0.98
N PRO A 493 34.34 -16.62 -1.08
CA PRO A 493 35.44 -15.74 -1.43
C PRO A 493 35.15 -14.93 -2.70
N GLU A 494 35.87 -13.84 -2.89
CA GLU A 494 35.78 -12.96 -4.08
C GLU A 494 34.42 -12.26 -4.26
N GLY A 495 33.66 -12.05 -3.17
CA GLY A 495 32.44 -11.23 -3.18
C GLY A 495 31.19 -11.92 -3.77
N MET A 496 31.22 -13.23 -3.96
CA MET A 496 30.07 -13.99 -4.45
C MET A 496 29.16 -14.43 -3.28
N THR A 497 27.85 -14.29 -3.44
CA THR A 497 26.85 -14.80 -2.49
C THR A 497 25.80 -15.61 -3.24
N LEU A 498 25.62 -16.87 -2.81
CA LEU A 498 24.57 -17.76 -3.28
C LEU A 498 23.50 -17.88 -2.20
N THR A 499 22.22 -17.68 -2.56
CA THR A 499 21.08 -17.93 -1.68
C THR A 499 20.16 -18.96 -2.31
N LEU A 500 19.80 -19.96 -1.53
CA LEU A 500 18.77 -20.95 -1.86
C LEU A 500 17.63 -20.78 -0.86
N GLY A 501 16.40 -20.66 -1.33
CA GLY A 501 15.28 -20.45 -0.42
C GLY A 501 13.98 -21.09 -0.87
N VAL A 502 13.10 -21.23 0.10
CA VAL A 502 11.75 -21.75 -0.07
C VAL A 502 10.78 -20.80 0.60
N ASP A 503 9.87 -20.22 -0.17
CA ASP A 503 8.73 -19.50 0.36
C ASP A 503 7.54 -20.43 0.47
N ASN A 504 6.69 -20.20 1.49
CA ASN A 504 5.51 -21.00 1.78
C ASN A 504 5.79 -22.52 1.81
N ILE A 505 6.72 -22.92 2.68
CA ILE A 505 7.24 -24.31 2.79
C ILE A 505 6.13 -25.36 2.84
N PHE A 506 5.02 -25.06 3.52
CA PHE A 506 3.89 -25.98 3.69
C PHE A 506 2.85 -25.88 2.57
N ASP A 507 3.13 -25.16 1.49
CA ASP A 507 2.19 -24.94 0.35
C ASP A 507 0.80 -24.50 0.82
N ARG A 508 0.76 -23.61 1.80
CA ARG A 508 -0.52 -23.10 2.30
C ARG A 508 -1.28 -22.44 1.16
N ARG A 509 -2.54 -22.87 1.01
CA ARG A 509 -3.48 -22.32 0.03
C ARG A 509 -4.56 -21.53 0.74
N PRO A 510 -5.06 -20.43 0.15
CA PRO A 510 -6.23 -19.74 0.70
C PRO A 510 -7.43 -20.69 0.72
N SER A 511 -8.20 -20.67 1.80
CA SER A 511 -9.43 -21.46 1.90
C SER A 511 -10.53 -20.86 1.02
N VAL A 512 -10.60 -19.55 0.99
CA VAL A 512 -11.50 -18.74 0.17
C VAL A 512 -10.66 -17.70 -0.54
N VAL A 513 -10.96 -17.44 -1.80
CA VAL A 513 -10.30 -16.39 -2.59
C VAL A 513 -11.35 -15.40 -3.02
N ASN A 514 -11.26 -14.20 -2.48
CA ASN A 514 -12.08 -13.05 -2.85
C ASN A 514 -11.25 -11.75 -2.74
N PHE A 515 -11.89 -10.63 -2.93
CA PHE A 515 -11.23 -9.32 -2.90
C PHE A 515 -10.52 -9.01 -1.56
N ASN A 516 -11.03 -9.56 -0.44
CA ASN A 516 -10.46 -9.39 0.90
C ASN A 516 -9.40 -10.45 1.27
N SER A 517 -9.10 -11.37 0.38
CA SER A 517 -8.11 -12.40 0.62
C SER A 517 -6.70 -11.86 0.50
N ASP A 518 -5.83 -12.25 1.42
CA ASP A 518 -4.40 -12.05 1.25
C ASP A 518 -3.88 -12.95 0.13
N ILE A 519 -3.25 -12.34 -0.86
CA ILE A 519 -2.63 -13.05 -1.97
C ILE A 519 -1.33 -13.69 -1.45
N THR A 520 -1.38 -14.99 -1.21
CA THR A 520 -0.20 -15.79 -0.86
C THR A 520 0.12 -16.71 -2.03
N ALA A 521 1.28 -16.53 -2.64
CA ALA A 521 1.76 -17.46 -3.67
C ALA A 521 1.89 -18.88 -3.08
N ARG A 522 1.77 -19.89 -3.92
CA ARG A 522 2.06 -21.27 -3.56
C ARG A 522 3.53 -21.42 -3.17
N ARG A 523 3.92 -22.62 -2.76
CA ARG A 523 5.34 -22.92 -2.50
C ARG A 523 6.19 -22.47 -3.68
N ASN A 524 7.19 -21.65 -3.38
CA ASN A 524 8.12 -21.12 -4.36
C ASN A 524 9.55 -21.45 -3.95
N LEU A 525 10.28 -22.06 -4.87
CA LEU A 525 11.72 -22.29 -4.72
C LEU A 525 12.45 -21.18 -5.45
N PHE A 526 13.44 -20.60 -4.83
CA PHE A 526 14.23 -19.56 -5.48
C PHE A 526 15.73 -19.75 -5.29
N VAL A 527 16.47 -19.30 -6.27
CA VAL A 527 17.93 -19.19 -6.25
C VAL A 527 18.29 -17.73 -6.53
N ARG A 528 19.19 -17.18 -5.73
CA ARG A 528 19.75 -15.85 -5.95
C ARG A 528 21.26 -15.96 -6.01
N LEU A 529 21.86 -15.41 -7.04
CA LEU A 529 23.30 -15.22 -7.15
C LEU A 529 23.59 -13.72 -7.13
N ALA A 530 24.44 -13.28 -6.21
CA ALA A 530 24.96 -11.93 -6.16
C ALA A 530 26.48 -11.97 -6.26
N TYR A 531 27.03 -11.00 -6.97
CA TYR A 531 28.48 -10.82 -7.09
C TYR A 531 28.81 -9.34 -6.90
N ALA A 532 29.72 -9.06 -5.97
CA ALA A 532 30.21 -7.72 -5.71
C ALA A 532 31.61 -7.57 -6.33
N PHE A 533 31.74 -6.67 -7.29
CA PHE A 533 33.03 -6.27 -7.83
C PHE A 533 33.59 -5.17 -6.92
N GLY A 534 34.77 -5.37 -6.34
CA GLY A 534 35.56 -4.31 -5.73
C GLY A 534 36.66 -3.93 -6.72
N CYS A 535 36.75 -2.64 -7.06
CA CYS A 535 38.01 -2.07 -7.50
C CYS A 535 38.63 -1.49 -6.23
N ASP A 536 39.71 -2.12 -5.76
CA ASP A 536 40.56 -1.57 -4.69
C ASP A 536 41.19 -0.24 -5.13
#